data_9335a1b844cb3675cc1739304bf0b16a
#
_entry.id   9335a1b844cb3675cc1739304bf0b16a
#
_cell.length_a   1.000
_cell.length_b   1.000
_cell.length_c   1.000
_cell.angle_alpha   90.00
_cell.angle_beta   90.00
_cell.angle_gamma   90.00
#
_symmetry.space_group_name_H-M   'P 1'
#
loop_
_entity.id
_entity.type
_entity.pdbx_description
1 polymer ?
#
loop_
_entity_poly.entity_id
_entity_poly.type
_entity_poly.pdbx_seq_one_letter_code
_entity_poly.pdbx_strand_id
1 'polypeptide(L)'
;MIRSGLILMIKDLAGKGKSAYAIGQEIGISKNTARKYMEQADRQHGLKGISKGSKLDPYKPQLNEWMEQGIFNCVVLLERLRELGYDGGMSILKAYVHPYRPAKAAPAVRRYETPSGKQAQMDWGICQYLDQNEKLHKVAVFVMILGHSRAKYIEFVKRCDLRSMERCMLNAFQYFGGVPKEVLTDNMKTVVTGREAGKVIWNTQFSDFAVEMGFVPKVCRVRTPQTKGKVERLVRYVKENFFPGRSFVDLEDLNRQAIAWCKSVDSRPHGTTCEIPLQKLAQEELFSLPSQEIQDRYRWETRTVTRDGLVSFDGIRYGVPWQYSGKEVQVRAVKGQLEIYYGEILLAQHQLQYHTGKIVWLPGQYKGLAERKGIAAPYPAARQQDVRVEVRSLHFYDSLLGGAAHG
;
A
#
# COMPACT_ATOMS: atom_id res chain seq x y z
N MET A 1 29.12 5.87 26.71
CA MET A 1 29.96 6.15 25.52
C MET A 1 29.59 7.54 25.02
N ILE A 2 30.56 8.45 24.83
CA ILE A 2 30.30 9.81 24.35
C ILE A 2 30.01 9.76 22.82
N ARG A 3 29.04 10.54 22.34
CA ARG A 3 28.68 10.63 20.91
C ARG A 3 29.84 11.26 20.11
N SER A 4 30.07 10.78 18.88
CA SER A 4 31.16 11.23 17.99
C SER A 4 31.25 12.75 17.81
N GLY A 5 30.10 13.44 17.77
CA GLY A 5 30.05 14.91 17.69
C GLY A 5 30.65 15.63 18.90
N LEU A 6 30.50 15.09 20.10
CA LEU A 6 31.11 15.65 21.33
C LEU A 6 32.65 15.50 21.33
N ILE A 7 33.16 14.42 20.73
CA ILE A 7 34.62 14.21 20.59
C ILE A 7 35.23 15.26 19.66
N LEU A 8 34.55 15.60 18.56
CA LEU A 8 34.99 16.65 17.66
C LEU A 8 35.00 18.03 18.35
N MET A 9 33.96 18.34 19.14
CA MET A 9 33.91 19.58 19.92
C MET A 9 35.05 19.67 20.95
N ILE A 10 35.37 18.58 21.65
CA ILE A 10 36.50 18.51 22.57
C ILE A 10 37.81 18.82 21.84
N LYS A 11 38.01 18.25 20.64
CA LYS A 11 39.23 18.49 19.85
C LYS A 11 39.31 19.92 19.32
N ASP A 12 38.23 20.50 18.87
CA ASP A 12 38.21 21.90 18.40
C ASP A 12 38.54 22.88 19.52
N LEU A 13 37.93 22.67 20.71
CA LEU A 13 38.18 23.50 21.86
C LEU A 13 39.62 23.32 22.44
N ALA A 14 40.18 22.11 22.38
CA ALA A 14 41.57 21.83 22.73
C ALA A 14 42.54 22.50 21.75
N GLY A 15 42.26 22.46 20.45
CA GLY A 15 42.99 23.17 19.41
C GLY A 15 43.01 24.70 19.59
N LYS A 16 41.97 25.24 20.24
CA LYS A 16 41.86 26.66 20.66
C LYS A 16 42.55 26.95 22.00
N GLY A 17 43.30 26.01 22.53
CA GLY A 17 44.10 26.20 23.76
C GLY A 17 43.32 26.13 25.08
N LYS A 18 42.05 25.68 25.08
CA LYS A 18 41.27 25.54 26.31
C LYS A 18 41.72 24.36 27.17
N SER A 19 41.79 24.55 28.48
CA SER A 19 42.12 23.47 29.41
C SER A 19 41.04 22.43 29.53
N ALA A 20 41.36 21.17 29.91
CA ALA A 20 40.43 20.10 30.13
C ALA A 20 39.30 20.46 31.13
N TYR A 21 39.56 21.34 32.07
CA TYR A 21 38.57 21.84 33.01
C TYR A 21 37.55 22.78 32.31
N ALA A 22 38.08 23.74 31.55
CA ALA A 22 37.23 24.68 30.79
C ALA A 22 36.36 23.98 29.78
N ILE A 23 36.92 22.99 29.05
CA ILE A 23 36.17 22.15 28.11
C ILE A 23 35.09 21.33 28.82
N GLY A 24 35.41 20.77 29.99
CA GLY A 24 34.47 20.03 30.80
C GLY A 24 33.25 20.86 31.22
N GLN A 25 33.49 22.10 31.65
CA GLN A 25 32.43 23.04 32.03
C GLN A 25 31.55 23.45 30.82
N GLU A 26 32.19 23.73 29.70
CA GLU A 26 31.49 24.23 28.49
C GLU A 26 30.61 23.17 27.81
N ILE A 27 31.04 21.91 27.85
CA ILE A 27 30.36 20.79 27.19
C ILE A 27 29.51 19.97 28.17
N GLY A 28 29.60 20.23 29.49
CA GLY A 28 28.83 19.50 30.49
C GLY A 28 29.38 18.09 30.79
N ILE A 29 30.70 17.87 30.70
CA ILE A 29 31.36 16.60 30.97
C ILE A 29 32.42 16.73 32.08
N SER A 30 32.79 15.59 32.68
CA SER A 30 33.82 15.64 33.71
C SER A 30 35.19 16.03 33.14
N LYS A 31 36.03 16.76 33.94
CA LYS A 31 37.40 17.10 33.60
C LYS A 31 38.22 15.88 33.16
N ASN A 32 38.04 14.74 33.83
CA ASN A 32 38.77 13.52 33.51
C ASN A 32 38.33 12.97 32.13
N THR A 33 37.03 13.09 31.80
CA THR A 33 36.50 12.70 30.48
C THR A 33 37.06 13.62 29.40
N ALA A 34 37.07 14.93 29.61
CA ALA A 34 37.62 15.87 28.65
C ALA A 34 39.13 15.58 28.43
N ARG A 35 39.95 15.42 29.50
CA ARG A 35 41.36 15.07 29.40
C ARG A 35 41.61 13.78 28.63
N LYS A 36 40.84 12.73 28.91
CA LYS A 36 40.95 11.44 28.21
C LYS A 36 40.81 11.59 26.70
N TYR A 37 39.86 12.39 26.24
CA TYR A 37 39.61 12.57 24.81
C TYR A 37 40.51 13.65 24.18
N MET A 38 41.11 14.55 24.94
CA MET A 38 42.17 15.44 24.50
C MET A 38 43.49 14.67 24.25
N GLU A 39 43.85 13.76 25.15
CA GLU A 39 45.07 12.92 25.05
C GLU A 39 44.95 11.82 23.98
N GLN A 40 43.71 11.46 23.58
CA GLN A 40 43.44 10.53 22.48
C GLN A 40 43.48 11.20 21.08
N ALA A 41 44.08 12.38 20.98
CA ALA A 41 44.07 13.20 19.77
C ALA A 41 44.72 12.53 18.53
N ASP A 42 45.60 11.56 18.70
CA ASP A 42 46.34 10.90 17.61
C ASP A 42 45.95 9.44 17.35
N ARG A 43 45.01 8.89 18.08
CA ARG A 43 44.46 7.57 17.74
C ARG A 43 43.28 7.76 16.80
N GLN A 44 43.54 7.69 15.50
CA GLN A 44 42.50 7.36 14.55
C GLN A 44 41.65 6.22 15.14
N HIS A 45 40.36 6.48 15.41
CA HIS A 45 39.41 5.44 15.72
C HIS A 45 39.14 4.62 14.43
N GLY A 46 40.15 3.87 14.01
CA GLY A 46 39.92 2.60 13.38
C GLY A 46 39.36 1.72 14.49
N LEU A 47 38.13 1.24 14.31
CA LEU A 47 37.61 0.10 15.05
C LEU A 47 38.57 -1.07 14.83
N LYS A 48 39.65 -1.15 15.68
CA LYS A 48 40.32 -2.42 15.94
C LYS A 48 39.36 -3.26 16.79
N GLY A 49 38.23 -3.66 16.16
CA GLY A 49 37.55 -4.87 16.56
C GLY A 49 38.60 -5.97 16.43
N ILE A 50 38.84 -6.72 17.49
CA ILE A 50 39.53 -8.01 17.43
C ILE A 50 38.87 -8.72 16.24
N SER A 51 39.61 -8.91 15.14
CA SER A 51 39.17 -9.62 13.99
C SER A 51 39.00 -11.09 14.42
N LYS A 52 37.81 -11.44 14.90
CA LYS A 52 37.45 -12.86 15.02
C LYS A 52 37.54 -13.40 13.62
N GLY A 53 38.42 -14.36 13.36
CA GLY A 53 38.56 -14.99 12.08
C GLY A 53 37.21 -15.38 11.52
N SER A 54 36.96 -15.06 10.26
CA SER A 54 35.71 -15.40 9.59
C SER A 54 35.77 -16.87 9.15
N LYS A 55 34.67 -17.60 9.26
CA LYS A 55 34.53 -18.94 8.65
C LYS A 55 34.84 -18.93 7.14
N LEU A 56 34.79 -17.77 6.51
CA LEU A 56 35.10 -17.59 5.10
C LEU A 56 36.61 -17.46 4.81
N ASP A 57 37.44 -17.14 5.82
CA ASP A 57 38.86 -16.83 5.61
C ASP A 57 39.63 -17.96 4.89
N PRO A 58 39.45 -19.25 5.20
CA PRO A 58 40.13 -20.33 4.50
C PRO A 58 39.78 -20.41 3.01
N TYR A 59 38.61 -19.92 2.63
CA TYR A 59 38.06 -20.05 1.27
C TYR A 59 38.22 -18.77 0.41
N LYS A 60 38.76 -17.69 0.98
CA LYS A 60 38.98 -16.43 0.26
C LYS A 60 39.86 -16.57 -0.98
N PRO A 61 40.98 -17.32 -0.98
CA PRO A 61 41.78 -17.50 -2.19
C PRO A 61 40.95 -18.07 -3.35
N GLN A 62 40.19 -19.12 -3.09
CA GLN A 62 39.36 -19.77 -4.09
C GLN A 62 38.21 -18.85 -4.57
N LEU A 63 37.63 -18.07 -3.65
CA LEU A 63 36.63 -17.06 -4.02
C LEU A 63 37.20 -15.98 -4.93
N ASN A 64 38.42 -15.51 -4.68
CA ASN A 64 39.06 -14.51 -5.49
C ASN A 64 39.29 -15.03 -6.91
N GLU A 65 39.78 -16.27 -7.05
CA GLU A 65 39.96 -16.92 -8.34
C GLU A 65 38.62 -17.00 -9.13
N TRP A 66 37.55 -17.42 -8.50
CA TRP A 66 36.23 -17.42 -9.15
C TRP A 66 35.71 -16.04 -9.50
N MET A 67 35.98 -15.03 -8.67
CA MET A 67 35.61 -13.64 -8.99
C MET A 67 36.45 -13.08 -10.15
N GLU A 68 37.73 -13.43 -10.27
CA GLU A 68 38.57 -13.10 -11.42
C GLU A 68 38.05 -13.75 -12.72
N GLN A 69 37.46 -14.94 -12.63
CA GLN A 69 36.74 -15.60 -13.72
C GLN A 69 35.35 -14.96 -14.01
N GLY A 70 35.00 -13.88 -13.31
CA GLY A 70 33.74 -13.14 -13.53
C GLY A 70 32.53 -13.73 -12.78
N ILE A 71 32.71 -14.68 -11.87
CA ILE A 71 31.61 -15.32 -11.13
C ILE A 71 31.33 -14.52 -9.83
N PHE A 72 30.30 -13.65 -9.87
CA PHE A 72 29.89 -12.83 -8.72
C PHE A 72 28.51 -13.23 -8.16
N ASN A 73 27.90 -14.31 -8.69
CA ASN A 73 26.63 -14.80 -8.18
C ASN A 73 26.84 -15.55 -6.85
N CYS A 74 26.43 -14.89 -5.74
CA CYS A 74 26.64 -15.47 -4.42
C CYS A 74 25.90 -16.79 -4.16
N VAL A 75 24.87 -17.14 -4.93
CA VAL A 75 24.20 -18.45 -4.83
C VAL A 75 25.15 -19.52 -5.39
N VAL A 76 25.66 -19.32 -6.59
CA VAL A 76 26.63 -20.24 -7.23
C VAL A 76 27.92 -20.36 -6.42
N LEU A 77 28.42 -19.21 -5.91
CA LEU A 77 29.62 -19.23 -5.07
C LEU A 77 29.40 -19.98 -3.75
N LEU A 78 28.20 -19.86 -3.14
CA LEU A 78 27.87 -20.60 -1.93
C LEU A 78 27.76 -22.11 -2.19
N GLU A 79 27.15 -22.53 -3.29
CA GLU A 79 27.07 -23.95 -3.68
C GLU A 79 28.47 -24.55 -3.81
N ARG A 80 29.37 -23.91 -4.57
CA ARG A 80 30.75 -24.33 -4.74
C ARG A 80 31.53 -24.36 -3.40
N LEU A 81 31.30 -23.35 -2.53
CA LEU A 81 31.91 -23.34 -1.20
C LEU A 81 31.40 -24.48 -0.31
N ARG A 82 30.12 -24.85 -0.44
CA ARG A 82 29.55 -26.01 0.27
C ARG A 82 30.23 -27.32 -0.12
N GLU A 83 30.53 -27.52 -1.39
CA GLU A 83 31.30 -28.67 -1.89
C GLU A 83 32.70 -28.71 -1.29
N LEU A 84 33.29 -27.57 -0.97
CA LEU A 84 34.58 -27.47 -0.29
C LEU A 84 34.49 -27.52 1.25
N GLY A 85 33.27 -27.74 1.81
CA GLY A 85 33.07 -27.87 3.25
C GLY A 85 32.77 -26.57 4.00
N TYR A 86 32.45 -25.47 3.31
CA TYR A 86 32.05 -24.22 3.97
C TYR A 86 30.70 -24.34 4.66
N ASP A 87 30.64 -24.13 5.97
CA ASP A 87 29.41 -24.18 6.79
C ASP A 87 28.83 -22.80 7.14
N GLY A 88 29.45 -21.72 6.65
CA GLY A 88 29.04 -20.34 6.93
C GLY A 88 27.80 -19.88 6.17
N GLY A 89 27.28 -18.72 6.55
CA GLY A 89 26.05 -18.15 5.99
C GLY A 89 26.27 -17.31 4.74
N MET A 90 25.19 -17.18 3.93
CA MET A 90 25.11 -16.33 2.73
C MET A 90 25.46 -14.84 3.02
N SER A 91 25.13 -14.33 4.21
CA SER A 91 25.35 -12.93 4.55
C SER A 91 26.83 -12.56 4.60
N ILE A 92 27.67 -13.46 5.18
CA ILE A 92 29.12 -13.27 5.24
C ILE A 92 29.71 -13.27 3.83
N LEU A 93 29.28 -14.23 2.99
CA LEU A 93 29.71 -14.31 1.59
C LEU A 93 29.32 -13.05 0.80
N LYS A 94 28.07 -12.61 0.92
CA LYS A 94 27.61 -11.37 0.27
C LYS A 94 28.42 -10.14 0.70
N ALA A 95 28.71 -9.99 1.99
CA ALA A 95 29.51 -8.89 2.51
C ALA A 95 30.93 -8.90 1.92
N TYR A 96 31.53 -10.08 1.76
CA TYR A 96 32.85 -10.25 1.16
C TYR A 96 32.85 -9.94 -0.34
N VAL A 97 31.92 -10.48 -1.11
CA VAL A 97 31.84 -10.36 -2.58
C VAL A 97 31.40 -8.95 -3.02
N HIS A 98 30.61 -8.25 -2.21
CA HIS A 98 30.03 -6.95 -2.56
C HIS A 98 31.03 -5.90 -3.04
N PRO A 99 32.19 -5.67 -2.37
CA PRO A 99 33.19 -4.68 -2.80
C PRO A 99 33.85 -5.02 -4.15
N TYR A 100 33.94 -6.31 -4.49
CA TYR A 100 34.60 -6.80 -5.72
C TYR A 100 33.66 -6.85 -6.92
N ARG A 101 32.36 -6.69 -6.71
CA ARG A 101 31.42 -6.66 -7.84
C ARG A 101 31.75 -5.49 -8.75
N PRO A 102 31.95 -5.74 -10.07
CA PRO A 102 32.11 -4.64 -10.99
C PRO A 102 30.89 -3.73 -10.87
N ALA A 103 31.11 -2.43 -10.67
CA ALA A 103 30.04 -1.45 -10.68
C ALA A 103 29.32 -1.62 -12.03
N LYS A 104 28.10 -2.19 -12.03
CA LYS A 104 27.26 -2.15 -13.21
C LYS A 104 27.01 -0.69 -13.47
N ALA A 105 27.70 -0.14 -14.47
CA ALA A 105 27.36 1.17 -15.00
C ALA A 105 25.86 1.11 -15.33
N ALA A 106 25.06 1.80 -14.53
CA ALA A 106 23.65 1.91 -14.82
C ALA A 106 23.56 2.54 -16.22
N PRO A 107 22.91 1.90 -17.20
CA PRO A 107 22.84 2.46 -18.54
C PRO A 107 22.25 3.86 -18.43
N ALA A 108 22.87 4.82 -19.11
CA ALA A 108 22.41 6.20 -19.12
C ALA A 108 20.93 6.22 -19.57
N VAL A 109 20.06 6.75 -18.73
CA VAL A 109 18.63 6.80 -18.99
C VAL A 109 18.26 8.22 -19.35
N ARG A 110 17.80 8.42 -20.58
CA ARG A 110 17.23 9.70 -20.99
C ARG A 110 15.89 9.90 -20.26
N ARG A 111 15.82 10.89 -19.39
CA ARG A 111 14.56 11.26 -18.73
C ARG A 111 13.59 11.77 -19.79
N TYR A 112 12.40 11.23 -19.76
CA TYR A 112 11.32 11.57 -20.67
C TYR A 112 10.34 12.51 -19.95
N GLU A 113 10.20 13.73 -20.48
CA GLU A 113 9.18 14.67 -20.03
C GLU A 113 7.97 14.59 -20.95
N THR A 114 6.80 14.70 -20.34
CA THR A 114 5.52 14.53 -21.02
C THR A 114 4.91 15.91 -21.25
N PRO A 115 4.43 16.26 -22.44
CA PRO A 115 3.66 17.47 -22.66
C PRO A 115 2.41 17.56 -21.78
N SER A 116 1.90 18.77 -21.59
CA SER A 116 0.66 19.05 -20.88
C SER A 116 -0.50 18.19 -21.42
N GLY A 117 -1.37 17.73 -20.55
CA GLY A 117 -2.57 16.92 -20.88
C GLY A 117 -2.32 15.56 -21.54
N LYS A 118 -1.06 15.24 -21.88
CA LYS A 118 -0.77 14.07 -22.72
C LYS A 118 -0.94 12.75 -22.00
N GLN A 119 -0.37 12.58 -20.81
CA GLN A 119 -0.28 11.25 -20.20
C GLN A 119 -0.42 11.27 -18.69
N ALA A 120 -1.25 10.37 -18.18
CA ALA A 120 -1.18 9.90 -16.79
C ALA A 120 -0.54 8.52 -16.71
N GLN A 121 0.03 8.20 -15.55
CA GLN A 121 0.52 6.86 -15.21
C GLN A 121 -0.24 6.37 -13.99
N MET A 122 -0.71 5.12 -14.02
CA MET A 122 -1.39 4.50 -12.90
C MET A 122 -0.74 3.19 -12.47
N ASP A 123 -0.90 2.84 -11.20
CA ASP A 123 -0.41 1.60 -10.62
C ASP A 123 -1.18 1.21 -9.35
N TRP A 124 -1.00 -0.03 -8.93
CA TRP A 124 -1.47 -0.55 -7.65
C TRP A 124 -0.31 -0.73 -6.67
N GLY A 125 -0.57 -0.44 -5.42
CA GLY A 125 0.27 -0.80 -4.30
C GLY A 125 -0.51 -1.62 -3.27
N ILE A 126 0.19 -2.42 -2.46
CA ILE A 126 -0.40 -3.08 -1.29
C ILE A 126 0.28 -2.51 -0.06
N CYS A 127 -0.51 -1.99 0.87
CA CYS A 127 -0.09 -1.59 2.20
C CYS A 127 -0.56 -2.60 3.24
N GLN A 128 0.10 -2.65 4.39
CA GLN A 128 -0.25 -3.56 5.49
C GLN A 128 -0.37 -2.74 6.77
N TYR A 129 -1.37 -3.05 7.58
CA TYR A 129 -1.59 -2.43 8.89
C TYR A 129 -2.08 -3.45 9.91
N LEU A 130 -1.87 -3.16 11.18
CA LEU A 130 -2.41 -3.93 12.28
C LEU A 130 -3.70 -3.26 12.74
N ASP A 131 -4.74 -4.05 13.00
CA ASP A 131 -5.95 -3.56 13.65
C ASP A 131 -5.76 -3.46 15.18
N GLN A 132 -6.80 -3.05 15.90
CA GLN A 132 -6.81 -2.92 17.37
C GLN A 132 -6.54 -4.25 18.09
N ASN A 133 -6.71 -5.39 17.39
CA ASN A 133 -6.46 -6.73 17.91
C ASN A 133 -5.11 -7.29 17.43
N GLU A 134 -4.20 -6.44 16.96
CA GLU A 134 -2.89 -6.82 16.40
C GLU A 134 -2.96 -7.75 15.18
N LYS A 135 -4.11 -7.85 14.55
CA LYS A 135 -4.28 -8.66 13.34
C LYS A 135 -3.81 -7.91 12.12
N LEU A 136 -2.96 -8.57 11.33
CA LEU A 136 -2.43 -8.01 10.09
C LEU A 136 -3.48 -7.99 8.98
N HIS A 137 -3.76 -6.81 8.48
CA HIS A 137 -4.63 -6.56 7.33
C HIS A 137 -3.87 -6.02 6.15
N LYS A 138 -4.41 -6.26 4.95
CA LYS A 138 -3.90 -5.68 3.70
C LYS A 138 -4.95 -4.75 3.12
N VAL A 139 -4.49 -3.63 2.62
CA VAL A 139 -5.31 -2.67 1.86
C VAL A 139 -4.60 -2.33 0.57
N ALA A 140 -5.34 -2.32 -0.51
CA ALA A 140 -4.82 -1.90 -1.80
C ALA A 140 -4.86 -0.38 -1.93
N VAL A 141 -3.86 0.22 -2.55
CA VAL A 141 -3.84 1.62 -2.92
C VAL A 141 -3.72 1.76 -4.43
N PHE A 142 -4.70 2.44 -5.01
CA PHE A 142 -4.63 2.95 -6.37
C PHE A 142 -3.83 4.24 -6.36
N VAL A 143 -2.92 4.40 -7.31
CA VAL A 143 -2.16 5.63 -7.49
C VAL A 143 -2.21 6.07 -8.94
N MET A 144 -2.39 7.36 -9.17
CA MET A 144 -2.30 7.98 -10.49
C MET A 144 -1.48 9.28 -10.40
N ILE A 145 -0.65 9.53 -11.41
CA ILE A 145 0.15 10.74 -11.51
C ILE A 145 0.11 11.28 -12.93
N LEU A 146 -0.11 12.59 -13.07
CA LEU A 146 0.00 13.25 -14.36
C LEU A 146 1.46 13.40 -14.77
N GLY A 147 1.74 13.14 -16.01
CA GLY A 147 3.11 13.08 -16.53
C GLY A 147 3.80 14.45 -16.62
N HIS A 148 3.06 15.53 -16.80
CA HIS A 148 3.56 16.90 -16.91
C HIS A 148 3.56 17.62 -15.57
N SER A 149 2.42 17.88 -14.97
CA SER A 149 2.30 18.61 -13.71
C SER A 149 2.87 17.87 -12.49
N ARG A 150 2.96 16.55 -12.52
CA ARG A 150 3.29 15.69 -11.38
C ARG A 150 2.20 15.68 -10.30
N ALA A 151 1.04 16.26 -10.57
CA ALA A 151 -0.12 16.15 -9.69
C ALA A 151 -0.48 14.67 -9.51
N LYS A 152 -0.75 14.29 -8.27
CA LYS A 152 -0.97 12.90 -7.87
C LYS A 152 -2.31 12.70 -7.20
N TYR A 153 -2.87 11.52 -7.42
CA TYR A 153 -4.08 11.04 -6.78
C TYR A 153 -3.81 9.66 -6.20
N ILE A 154 -4.29 9.42 -4.98
CA ILE A 154 -4.24 8.11 -4.35
C ILE A 154 -5.59 7.79 -3.71
N GLU A 155 -6.01 6.54 -3.80
CA GLU A 155 -7.24 6.03 -3.20
C GLU A 155 -7.02 4.60 -2.68
N PHE A 156 -7.44 4.35 -1.45
CA PHE A 156 -7.36 3.03 -0.84
C PHE A 156 -8.66 2.27 -1.07
N VAL A 157 -8.54 1.00 -1.45
CA VAL A 157 -9.68 0.13 -1.74
C VAL A 157 -9.45 -1.27 -1.17
N LYS A 158 -10.53 -2.02 -0.98
CA LYS A 158 -10.46 -3.40 -0.48
C LYS A 158 -9.94 -4.39 -1.52
N ARG A 159 -10.23 -4.17 -2.80
CA ARG A 159 -9.93 -5.08 -3.91
C ARG A 159 -9.34 -4.35 -5.11
N CYS A 160 -8.40 -5.01 -5.81
CA CYS A 160 -7.81 -4.54 -7.06
C CYS A 160 -8.53 -5.18 -8.27
N ASP A 161 -9.86 -5.16 -8.30
CA ASP A 161 -10.62 -5.64 -9.45
C ASP A 161 -10.85 -4.53 -10.49
N LEU A 162 -11.39 -4.90 -11.66
CA LEU A 162 -11.59 -3.98 -12.75
C LEU A 162 -12.55 -2.83 -12.38
N ARG A 163 -13.65 -3.12 -11.70
CA ARG A 163 -14.64 -2.10 -11.29
C ARG A 163 -14.07 -1.11 -10.29
N SER A 164 -13.29 -1.61 -9.31
CA SER A 164 -12.57 -0.73 -8.38
C SER A 164 -11.58 0.17 -9.11
N MET A 165 -10.92 -0.36 -10.14
CA MET A 165 -9.99 0.42 -10.97
C MET A 165 -10.70 1.50 -11.77
N GLU A 166 -11.79 1.18 -12.48
CA GLU A 166 -12.59 2.12 -13.26
C GLU A 166 -13.12 3.25 -12.37
N ARG A 167 -13.63 2.92 -11.17
CA ARG A 167 -14.09 3.89 -10.18
C ARG A 167 -12.95 4.79 -9.68
N CYS A 168 -11.80 4.22 -9.32
CA CYS A 168 -10.64 5.00 -8.88
C CYS A 168 -10.11 5.92 -9.99
N MET A 169 -10.10 5.45 -11.24
CA MET A 169 -9.72 6.27 -12.39
C MET A 169 -10.69 7.43 -12.60
N LEU A 170 -11.99 7.18 -12.53
CA LEU A 170 -13.01 8.23 -12.61
C LEU A 170 -12.84 9.27 -11.50
N ASN A 171 -12.64 8.83 -10.27
CA ASN A 171 -12.39 9.72 -9.13
C ASN A 171 -11.09 10.53 -9.32
N ALA A 172 -10.04 9.91 -9.87
CA ALA A 172 -8.80 10.60 -10.20
C ALA A 172 -9.00 11.67 -11.28
N PHE A 173 -9.75 11.36 -12.36
CA PHE A 173 -10.07 12.32 -13.41
C PHE A 173 -10.89 13.51 -12.87
N GLN A 174 -11.85 13.24 -11.99
CA GLN A 174 -12.60 14.32 -11.30
C GLN A 174 -11.70 15.17 -10.40
N TYR A 175 -10.77 14.54 -9.67
CA TYR A 175 -9.81 15.25 -8.83
C TYR A 175 -8.86 16.14 -9.65
N PHE A 176 -8.42 15.69 -10.82
CA PHE A 176 -7.57 16.47 -11.73
C PHE A 176 -8.36 17.52 -12.54
N GLY A 177 -9.67 17.43 -12.57
CA GLY A 177 -10.55 18.34 -13.33
C GLY A 177 -10.66 17.97 -14.82
N GLY A 178 -10.22 16.78 -15.24
CA GLY A 178 -10.31 16.34 -16.63
C GLY A 178 -9.59 15.02 -16.90
N VAL A 179 -9.62 14.59 -18.16
CA VAL A 179 -9.10 13.31 -18.62
C VAL A 179 -7.84 13.50 -19.47
N PRO A 180 -6.72 12.84 -19.15
CA PRO A 180 -5.50 12.89 -19.97
C PRO A 180 -5.70 12.12 -21.28
N LYS A 181 -5.00 12.52 -22.33
CA LYS A 181 -5.06 11.87 -23.64
C LYS A 181 -4.71 10.38 -23.60
N GLU A 182 -3.74 10.01 -22.77
CA GLU A 182 -3.25 8.64 -22.63
C GLU A 182 -3.13 8.25 -21.15
N VAL A 183 -3.48 7.00 -20.81
CA VAL A 183 -3.23 6.42 -19.50
C VAL A 183 -2.30 5.23 -19.64
N LEU A 184 -1.12 5.31 -19.04
CA LEU A 184 -0.12 4.25 -19.03
C LEU A 184 -0.30 3.37 -17.79
N THR A 185 -0.43 2.07 -18.02
CA THR A 185 -0.59 1.05 -16.97
C THR A 185 0.35 -0.13 -17.20
N ASP A 186 0.46 -1.03 -16.21
CA ASP A 186 1.10 -2.33 -16.37
C ASP A 186 0.23 -3.31 -17.18
N ASN A 187 0.85 -4.43 -17.59
CA ASN A 187 0.16 -5.58 -18.18
C ASN A 187 -0.66 -6.35 -17.12
N MET A 188 -1.57 -5.68 -16.43
CA MET A 188 -2.46 -6.31 -15.44
C MET A 188 -3.51 -7.16 -16.17
N LYS A 189 -3.85 -8.32 -15.61
CA LYS A 189 -4.91 -9.20 -16.17
C LYS A 189 -6.28 -8.53 -16.24
N THR A 190 -6.54 -7.56 -15.41
CA THR A 190 -7.75 -6.73 -15.42
C THR A 190 -7.84 -5.82 -16.65
N VAL A 191 -6.70 -5.47 -17.23
CA VAL A 191 -6.60 -4.52 -18.37
C VAL A 191 -6.26 -5.24 -19.67
N VAL A 192 -5.32 -6.20 -19.60
CA VAL A 192 -4.81 -6.94 -20.77
C VAL A 192 -5.15 -8.41 -20.62
N THR A 193 -5.93 -8.95 -21.54
CA THR A 193 -6.31 -10.37 -21.56
C THR A 193 -5.30 -11.23 -22.29
N GLY A 194 -4.53 -10.66 -23.22
CA GLY A 194 -3.53 -11.39 -23.99
C GLY A 194 -2.72 -10.52 -24.94
N ARG A 195 -1.94 -11.19 -25.78
CA ARG A 195 -1.22 -10.59 -26.90
C ARG A 195 -1.29 -11.51 -28.10
N GLU A 196 -1.58 -10.96 -29.25
CA GLU A 196 -1.62 -11.66 -30.54
C GLU A 196 -0.79 -10.89 -31.56
N ALA A 197 0.13 -11.57 -32.25
CA ALA A 197 1.05 -10.96 -33.22
C ALA A 197 1.72 -9.65 -32.71
N GLY A 198 2.07 -9.58 -31.44
CA GLY A 198 2.68 -8.40 -30.82
C GLY A 198 1.71 -7.28 -30.43
N LYS A 199 0.43 -7.39 -30.81
CA LYS A 199 -0.63 -6.44 -30.44
C LYS A 199 -1.23 -6.83 -29.07
N VAL A 200 -1.59 -5.83 -28.28
CA VAL A 200 -2.25 -6.02 -26.99
C VAL A 200 -3.72 -6.33 -27.21
N ILE A 201 -4.21 -7.40 -26.58
CA ILE A 201 -5.64 -7.69 -26.49
C ILE A 201 -6.12 -7.11 -25.17
N TRP A 202 -6.94 -6.07 -25.26
CA TRP A 202 -7.50 -5.40 -24.10
C TRP A 202 -8.69 -6.17 -23.55
N ASN A 203 -8.94 -6.05 -22.25
CA ASN A 203 -10.20 -6.41 -21.66
C ASN A 203 -11.30 -5.54 -22.28
N THR A 204 -12.38 -6.15 -22.77
CA THR A 204 -13.46 -5.45 -23.50
C THR A 204 -14.09 -4.36 -22.62
N GLN A 205 -14.46 -4.67 -21.38
CA GLN A 205 -15.04 -3.71 -20.46
C GLN A 205 -14.09 -2.52 -20.21
N PHE A 206 -12.79 -2.77 -20.05
CA PHE A 206 -11.81 -1.70 -19.89
C PHE A 206 -11.66 -0.85 -21.15
N SER A 207 -11.74 -1.48 -22.35
CA SER A 207 -11.73 -0.75 -23.61
C SER A 207 -12.94 0.17 -23.75
N ASP A 208 -14.13 -0.33 -23.38
CA ASP A 208 -15.36 0.45 -23.41
C ASP A 208 -15.27 1.64 -22.46
N PHE A 209 -14.78 1.40 -21.23
CA PHE A 209 -14.49 2.48 -20.27
C PHE A 209 -13.53 3.53 -20.85
N ALA A 210 -12.42 3.10 -21.48
CA ALA A 210 -11.45 4.01 -22.05
C ALA A 210 -12.05 4.88 -23.17
N VAL A 211 -12.89 4.29 -24.03
CA VAL A 211 -13.60 5.00 -25.11
C VAL A 211 -14.58 6.00 -24.52
N GLU A 212 -15.40 5.60 -23.56
CA GLU A 212 -16.41 6.47 -22.94
C GLU A 212 -15.79 7.62 -22.13
N MET A 213 -14.64 7.38 -21.49
CA MET A 213 -13.87 8.43 -20.79
C MET A 213 -13.06 9.30 -21.75
N GLY A 214 -12.80 8.86 -22.98
CA GLY A 214 -12.07 9.61 -24.00
C GLY A 214 -10.55 9.55 -23.88
N PHE A 215 -9.96 8.51 -23.29
CA PHE A 215 -8.50 8.34 -23.25
C PHE A 215 -8.01 7.11 -24.03
N VAL A 216 -6.77 7.15 -24.44
CA VAL A 216 -6.08 6.02 -25.09
C VAL A 216 -5.32 5.20 -24.06
N PRO A 217 -5.69 3.93 -23.81
CA PRO A 217 -4.92 3.08 -22.92
C PRO A 217 -3.57 2.71 -23.53
N LYS A 218 -2.52 2.74 -22.71
CA LYS A 218 -1.17 2.33 -23.07
C LYS A 218 -0.65 1.34 -22.02
N VAL A 219 0.09 0.34 -22.46
CA VAL A 219 0.80 -0.56 -21.55
C VAL A 219 2.32 -0.36 -21.66
N CYS A 220 2.97 -0.57 -20.54
CA CYS A 220 4.42 -0.54 -20.50
C CYS A 220 5.03 -1.59 -21.44
N ARG A 221 6.09 -1.23 -22.14
CA ARG A 221 6.86 -2.21 -22.91
C ARG A 221 7.45 -3.25 -21.95
N VAL A 222 7.34 -4.52 -22.32
CA VAL A 222 7.91 -5.62 -21.55
C VAL A 222 9.42 -5.39 -21.36
N ARG A 223 9.93 -5.51 -20.14
CA ARG A 223 11.34 -5.32 -19.78
C ARG A 223 11.93 -3.92 -19.99
N THR A 224 11.09 -2.87 -20.04
CA THR A 224 11.55 -1.47 -20.11
C THR A 224 11.05 -0.71 -18.87
N PRO A 225 11.69 -0.85 -17.69
CA PRO A 225 11.22 -0.24 -16.42
C PRO A 225 11.22 1.29 -16.45
N GLN A 226 11.90 1.89 -17.43
CA GLN A 226 12.06 3.33 -17.54
C GLN A 226 10.78 4.09 -17.89
N THR A 227 9.80 3.43 -18.54
CA THR A 227 8.57 4.08 -19.01
C THR A 227 7.58 4.38 -17.89
N LYS A 228 7.64 3.63 -16.76
CA LYS A 228 6.72 3.73 -15.62
C LYS A 228 7.34 4.34 -14.35
N GLY A 229 8.57 4.81 -14.41
CA GLY A 229 9.34 5.26 -13.25
C GLY A 229 8.71 6.39 -12.42
N LYS A 230 7.73 7.13 -12.95
CA LYS A 230 7.03 8.19 -12.21
C LYS A 230 6.04 7.59 -11.19
N VAL A 231 5.20 6.66 -11.63
CA VAL A 231 4.18 6.04 -10.77
C VAL A 231 4.77 5.00 -9.82
N GLU A 232 5.80 4.25 -10.21
CA GLU A 232 6.51 3.33 -9.31
C GLU A 232 7.13 4.06 -8.11
N ARG A 233 7.71 5.24 -8.37
CA ARG A 233 8.20 6.12 -7.30
C ARG A 233 7.07 6.62 -6.41
N LEU A 234 5.90 6.91 -6.98
CA LEU A 234 4.73 7.34 -6.22
C LEU A 234 4.23 6.22 -5.31
N VAL A 235 4.13 4.97 -5.79
CA VAL A 235 3.77 3.81 -4.94
C VAL A 235 4.71 3.68 -3.75
N ARG A 236 6.02 3.79 -4.00
CA ARG A 236 7.02 3.76 -2.93
C ARG A 236 6.85 4.93 -1.98
N TYR A 237 6.67 6.13 -2.50
CA TYR A 237 6.51 7.35 -1.72
C TYR A 237 5.28 7.29 -0.81
N VAL A 238 4.16 6.72 -1.28
CA VAL A 238 2.98 6.47 -0.47
C VAL A 238 3.28 5.50 0.67
N LYS A 239 3.95 4.39 0.36
CA LYS A 239 4.31 3.36 1.36
C LYS A 239 5.29 3.86 2.43
N GLU A 240 6.20 4.76 2.08
CA GLU A 240 7.25 5.25 2.97
C GLU A 240 6.89 6.56 3.69
N ASN A 241 6.04 7.42 3.10
CA ASN A 241 5.79 8.77 3.60
C ASN A 241 4.34 9.10 3.94
N PHE A 242 3.36 8.38 3.37
CA PHE A 242 1.95 8.57 3.72
C PHE A 242 1.49 7.57 4.77
N PHE A 243 1.70 6.29 4.51
CA PHE A 243 1.07 5.21 5.26
C PHE A 243 1.66 4.94 6.65
N PRO A 244 3.00 5.01 6.89
CA PRO A 244 3.58 4.71 8.19
C PRO A 244 3.09 5.66 9.30
N GLY A 245 2.72 5.08 10.44
CA GLY A 245 2.29 5.83 11.61
C GLY A 245 0.90 6.49 11.51
N ARG A 246 0.13 6.19 10.45
CA ARG A 246 -1.25 6.70 10.34
C ARG A 246 -2.22 5.86 11.14
N SER A 247 -3.11 6.54 11.83
CA SER A 247 -4.32 5.97 12.42
C SER A 247 -5.53 6.41 11.62
N PHE A 248 -6.47 5.51 11.40
CA PHE A 248 -7.73 5.76 10.71
C PHE A 248 -8.82 4.86 11.29
N VAL A 249 -10.05 5.34 11.24
CA VAL A 249 -11.21 4.62 11.78
C VAL A 249 -11.72 3.61 10.75
N ASP A 250 -11.77 4.02 9.49
CA ASP A 250 -12.25 3.25 8.37
C ASP A 250 -11.59 3.66 7.05
N LEU A 251 -11.99 3.02 5.97
CA LEU A 251 -11.43 3.28 4.64
C LEU A 251 -11.78 4.67 4.09
N GLU A 252 -12.93 5.19 4.47
CA GLU A 252 -13.35 6.54 4.06
C GLU A 252 -12.50 7.61 4.75
N ASP A 253 -12.24 7.44 6.04
CA ASP A 253 -11.34 8.32 6.79
C ASP A 253 -9.91 8.25 6.21
N LEU A 254 -9.41 7.04 5.91
CA LEU A 254 -8.10 6.88 5.27
C LEU A 254 -8.04 7.61 3.91
N ASN A 255 -9.09 7.52 3.10
CA ASN A 255 -9.15 8.20 1.80
C ASN A 255 -9.28 9.71 1.94
N ARG A 256 -10.00 10.22 2.93
CA ARG A 256 -10.05 11.65 3.23
C ARG A 256 -8.66 12.20 3.61
N GLN A 257 -7.93 11.46 4.45
CA GLN A 257 -6.54 11.77 4.80
C GLN A 257 -5.61 11.70 3.57
N ALA A 258 -5.82 10.74 2.67
CA ALA A 258 -5.05 10.57 1.45
C ALA A 258 -5.21 11.76 0.50
N ILE A 259 -6.43 12.24 0.29
CA ILE A 259 -6.69 13.44 -0.54
C ILE A 259 -6.08 14.69 0.07
N ALA A 260 -6.21 14.89 1.39
CA ALA A 260 -5.59 16.01 2.09
C ALA A 260 -4.06 15.99 1.96
N TRP A 261 -3.46 14.80 2.06
CA TRP A 261 -2.03 14.60 1.87
C TRP A 261 -1.58 14.87 0.44
N CYS A 262 -2.31 14.41 -0.58
CA CYS A 262 -2.02 14.72 -1.98
C CYS A 262 -1.96 16.23 -2.20
N LYS A 263 -2.98 16.98 -1.74
CA LYS A 263 -3.03 18.44 -1.83
C LYS A 263 -1.84 19.10 -1.12
N SER A 264 -1.50 18.63 0.09
CA SER A 264 -0.37 19.15 0.86
C SER A 264 0.98 18.90 0.18
N VAL A 265 1.17 17.74 -0.45
CA VAL A 265 2.40 17.42 -1.15
C VAL A 265 2.48 18.18 -2.48
N ASP A 266 1.36 18.29 -3.19
CA ASP A 266 1.29 18.98 -4.49
C ASP A 266 1.36 20.51 -4.37
N SER A 267 1.20 21.06 -3.17
CA SER A 267 1.42 22.49 -2.89
C SER A 267 2.90 22.87 -2.67
N ARG A 268 3.81 21.89 -2.70
CA ARG A 268 5.26 22.12 -2.50
C ARG A 268 6.01 21.92 -3.81
N PRO A 269 7.18 22.58 -3.99
CA PRO A 269 8.01 22.36 -5.16
C PRO A 269 8.39 20.87 -5.31
N HIS A 270 8.17 20.32 -6.48
CA HIS A 270 8.51 18.95 -6.79
C HIS A 270 10.03 18.80 -7.00
N GLY A 271 10.67 17.84 -6.30
CA GLY A 271 12.13 17.72 -6.25
C GLY A 271 12.86 17.51 -7.61
N THR A 272 12.13 17.15 -8.68
CA THR A 272 12.76 16.97 -10.03
C THR A 272 12.47 18.16 -10.94
N THR A 273 11.25 18.71 -10.91
CA THR A 273 10.83 19.80 -11.80
C THR A 273 11.04 21.17 -11.19
N CYS A 274 11.24 21.23 -9.86
CA CYS A 274 11.32 22.47 -9.06
C CYS A 274 10.06 23.37 -9.16
N GLU A 275 8.96 22.84 -9.73
CA GLU A 275 7.69 23.52 -9.90
C GLU A 275 6.66 22.95 -8.92
N ILE A 276 5.63 23.74 -8.61
CA ILE A 276 4.53 23.34 -7.72
C ILE A 276 3.48 22.57 -8.53
N PRO A 277 3.27 21.26 -8.27
CA PRO A 277 2.35 20.43 -9.05
C PRO A 277 0.92 20.99 -9.12
N LEU A 278 0.41 21.53 -8.01
CA LEU A 278 -0.94 22.09 -7.95
C LEU A 278 -1.11 23.31 -8.88
N GLN A 279 -0.09 24.16 -9.01
CA GLN A 279 -0.12 25.31 -9.94
C GLN A 279 -0.05 24.85 -11.40
N LYS A 280 0.79 23.84 -11.67
CA LYS A 280 0.88 23.23 -13.01
C LYS A 280 -0.37 22.45 -13.39
N LEU A 281 -1.09 21.87 -12.43
CA LEU A 281 -2.36 21.18 -12.68
C LEU A 281 -3.39 22.13 -13.29
N ALA A 282 -3.43 23.38 -12.83
CA ALA A 282 -4.32 24.40 -13.39
C ALA A 282 -4.00 24.76 -14.85
N GLN A 283 -2.81 24.41 -15.34
CA GLN A 283 -2.32 24.65 -16.71
C GLN A 283 -2.33 23.39 -17.57
N GLU A 284 -2.81 22.24 -17.02
CA GLU A 284 -2.90 21.00 -17.80
C GLU A 284 -4.01 21.07 -18.84
N GLU A 285 -3.71 20.72 -20.06
CA GLU A 285 -4.65 20.67 -21.18
C GLU A 285 -5.39 19.32 -21.18
N LEU A 286 -6.18 19.06 -20.15
CA LEU A 286 -6.97 17.85 -20.00
C LEU A 286 -8.25 17.95 -20.85
N PHE A 287 -8.74 16.81 -21.36
CA PHE A 287 -10.06 16.75 -21.96
C PHE A 287 -11.14 16.90 -20.90
N SER A 288 -12.28 17.47 -21.31
CA SER A 288 -13.45 17.56 -20.43
C SER A 288 -13.89 16.19 -19.95
N LEU A 289 -14.38 16.11 -18.72
CA LEU A 289 -15.05 14.91 -18.23
C LEU A 289 -16.28 14.60 -19.10
N PRO A 290 -16.60 13.31 -19.32
CA PRO A 290 -17.82 12.91 -20.00
C PRO A 290 -19.06 13.39 -19.21
N SER A 291 -20.24 13.29 -19.82
CA SER A 291 -21.50 13.65 -19.17
C SER A 291 -21.69 12.90 -17.84
N GLN A 292 -22.46 13.47 -16.93
CA GLN A 292 -22.73 12.86 -15.62
C GLN A 292 -23.38 11.47 -15.76
N GLU A 293 -24.23 11.29 -16.78
CA GLU A 293 -24.86 10.02 -17.09
C GLU A 293 -23.84 8.92 -17.40
N ILE A 294 -22.81 9.23 -18.19
CA ILE A 294 -21.71 8.30 -18.48
C ILE A 294 -20.92 8.01 -17.21
N GLN A 295 -20.58 9.04 -16.44
CA GLN A 295 -19.83 8.85 -15.19
C GLN A 295 -20.61 7.96 -14.21
N ASP A 296 -21.90 8.12 -14.09
CA ASP A 296 -22.76 7.35 -13.18
C ASP A 296 -22.81 5.87 -13.53
N ARG A 297 -22.71 5.50 -14.82
CA ARG A 297 -22.62 4.07 -15.24
C ARG A 297 -21.45 3.34 -14.60
N TYR A 298 -20.33 4.01 -14.34
CA TYR A 298 -19.14 3.43 -13.70
C TYR A 298 -19.14 3.53 -12.17
N ARG A 299 -20.14 4.17 -11.60
CA ARG A 299 -20.39 4.19 -10.15
C ARG A 299 -21.38 3.13 -9.73
N TRP A 300 -22.17 2.62 -10.66
CA TRP A 300 -23.18 1.62 -10.40
C TRP A 300 -22.65 0.21 -10.59
N GLU A 301 -23.09 -0.69 -9.71
CA GLU A 301 -22.84 -2.11 -9.82
C GLU A 301 -24.18 -2.87 -9.86
N THR A 302 -24.34 -3.79 -10.80
CA THR A 302 -25.52 -4.66 -10.84
C THR A 302 -25.36 -5.81 -9.86
N ARG A 303 -26.36 -6.06 -9.06
CA ARG A 303 -26.44 -7.18 -8.10
C ARG A 303 -27.79 -7.86 -8.20
N THR A 304 -27.80 -9.18 -7.94
CA THR A 304 -29.05 -9.93 -7.80
C THR A 304 -29.44 -9.97 -6.33
N VAL A 305 -30.70 -9.67 -6.05
CA VAL A 305 -31.28 -9.82 -4.71
C VAL A 305 -31.46 -11.31 -4.43
N THR A 306 -30.93 -11.79 -3.33
CA THR A 306 -31.08 -13.18 -2.89
C THR A 306 -32.52 -13.47 -2.47
N ARG A 307 -32.89 -14.77 -2.31
CA ARG A 307 -34.25 -15.17 -1.93
C ARG A 307 -34.68 -14.65 -0.56
N ASP A 308 -33.73 -14.38 0.31
CA ASP A 308 -33.91 -13.79 1.64
C ASP A 308 -33.88 -12.25 1.64
N GLY A 309 -34.01 -11.62 0.46
CA GLY A 309 -34.07 -10.16 0.33
C GLY A 309 -32.76 -9.44 0.66
N LEU A 310 -31.62 -10.04 0.36
CA LEU A 310 -30.33 -9.46 0.65
C LEU A 310 -29.53 -9.19 -0.65
N VAL A 311 -28.75 -8.13 -0.64
CA VAL A 311 -27.82 -7.75 -1.70
C VAL A 311 -26.41 -7.80 -1.15
N SER A 312 -25.51 -8.49 -1.85
CA SER A 312 -24.11 -8.55 -1.43
C SER A 312 -23.32 -7.38 -2.03
N PHE A 313 -22.64 -6.63 -1.17
CA PHE A 313 -21.71 -5.57 -1.57
C PHE A 313 -20.48 -5.60 -0.63
N ASP A 314 -19.28 -5.65 -1.21
CA ASP A 314 -18.00 -5.69 -0.48
C ASP A 314 -17.90 -6.77 0.62
N GLY A 315 -18.53 -7.94 0.39
CA GLY A 315 -18.53 -9.06 1.35
C GLY A 315 -19.49 -8.91 2.53
N ILE A 316 -20.38 -7.92 2.47
CA ILE A 316 -21.45 -7.67 3.45
C ILE A 316 -22.79 -7.81 2.72
N ARG A 317 -23.79 -8.27 3.44
CA ARG A 317 -25.16 -8.44 2.89
C ARG A 317 -26.09 -7.37 3.44
N TYR A 318 -26.75 -6.64 2.56
CA TYR A 318 -27.64 -5.52 2.89
C TYR A 318 -29.10 -5.87 2.53
N GLY A 319 -30.00 -5.61 3.45
CA GLY A 319 -31.40 -5.87 3.29
C GLY A 319 -32.09 -4.94 2.30
N VAL A 320 -32.97 -5.50 1.48
CA VAL A 320 -33.90 -4.77 0.63
C VAL A 320 -35.30 -5.33 0.78
N PRO A 321 -36.37 -4.62 0.39
CA PRO A 321 -37.72 -5.16 0.50
C PRO A 321 -37.82 -6.52 -0.23
N TRP A 322 -38.41 -7.52 0.43
CA TRP A 322 -38.47 -8.91 -0.04
C TRP A 322 -39.13 -9.09 -1.42
N GLN A 323 -40.01 -8.15 -1.80
CA GLN A 323 -40.70 -8.17 -3.10
C GLN A 323 -39.73 -8.12 -4.30
N TYR A 324 -38.50 -7.71 -4.05
CA TYR A 324 -37.46 -7.64 -5.09
C TYR A 324 -36.53 -8.86 -5.10
N SER A 325 -36.86 -9.91 -4.32
CA SER A 325 -36.08 -11.16 -4.34
C SER A 325 -36.01 -11.76 -5.76
N GLY A 326 -34.80 -12.15 -6.17
CA GLY A 326 -34.49 -12.68 -7.50
C GLY A 326 -34.37 -11.61 -8.59
N LYS A 327 -34.62 -10.34 -8.31
CA LYS A 327 -34.47 -9.25 -9.30
C LYS A 327 -33.03 -8.70 -9.27
N GLU A 328 -32.63 -8.16 -10.42
CA GLU A 328 -31.39 -7.38 -10.52
C GLU A 328 -31.64 -5.94 -10.08
N VAL A 329 -30.74 -5.45 -9.25
CA VAL A 329 -30.78 -4.10 -8.68
C VAL A 329 -29.44 -3.39 -8.95
N GLN A 330 -29.49 -2.08 -9.03
CA GLN A 330 -28.31 -1.23 -9.16
C GLN A 330 -27.87 -0.76 -7.76
N VAL A 331 -26.60 -0.90 -7.47
CA VAL A 331 -26.03 -0.47 -6.18
C VAL A 331 -24.87 0.49 -6.40
N ARG A 332 -24.78 1.51 -5.57
CA ARG A 332 -23.62 2.42 -5.55
C ARG A 332 -23.25 2.83 -4.14
N ALA A 333 -21.98 3.03 -3.92
CA ALA A 333 -21.47 3.61 -2.67
C ALA A 333 -21.24 5.12 -2.85
N VAL A 334 -21.96 5.94 -2.11
CA VAL A 334 -21.86 7.40 -2.15
C VAL A 334 -21.79 7.95 -0.73
N LYS A 335 -20.77 8.76 -0.42
CA LYS A 335 -20.60 9.44 0.88
C LYS A 335 -20.79 8.51 2.10
N GLY A 336 -20.17 7.31 2.06
CA GLY A 336 -20.24 6.35 3.15
C GLY A 336 -21.56 5.58 3.25
N GLN A 337 -22.47 5.73 2.31
CA GLN A 337 -23.75 5.03 2.25
C GLN A 337 -23.82 4.14 1.01
N LEU A 338 -24.47 2.98 1.14
CA LEU A 338 -24.84 2.11 0.04
C LEU A 338 -26.28 2.42 -0.35
N GLU A 339 -26.48 2.88 -1.57
CA GLU A 339 -27.78 3.08 -2.19
C GLU A 339 -28.10 1.90 -3.09
N ILE A 340 -29.30 1.37 -2.99
CA ILE A 340 -29.78 0.21 -3.77
C ILE A 340 -31.04 0.63 -4.51
N TYR A 341 -31.01 0.53 -5.83
CA TYR A 341 -32.09 0.96 -6.71
C TYR A 341 -32.62 -0.20 -7.58
N TYR A 342 -33.88 -0.11 -7.91
CA TYR A 342 -34.52 -0.91 -8.98
C TYR A 342 -35.10 0.06 -10.01
N GLY A 343 -34.43 0.16 -11.16
CA GLY A 343 -34.68 1.26 -12.09
C GLY A 343 -34.42 2.61 -11.40
N GLU A 344 -35.40 3.49 -11.40
CA GLU A 344 -35.32 4.81 -10.74
C GLU A 344 -35.75 4.81 -9.27
N ILE A 345 -36.22 3.67 -8.75
CA ILE A 345 -36.80 3.56 -7.42
C ILE A 345 -35.67 3.23 -6.41
N LEU A 346 -35.44 4.11 -5.43
CA LEU A 346 -34.57 3.83 -4.29
C LEU A 346 -35.27 2.82 -3.37
N LEU A 347 -34.72 1.60 -3.29
CA LEU A 347 -35.25 0.52 -2.48
C LEU A 347 -34.77 0.59 -1.04
N ALA A 348 -33.50 0.88 -0.85
CA ALA A 348 -32.85 0.94 0.44
C ALA A 348 -31.62 1.82 0.41
N GLN A 349 -31.31 2.41 1.55
CA GLN A 349 -30.10 3.15 1.82
C GLN A 349 -29.53 2.67 3.16
N HIS A 350 -28.27 2.21 3.14
CA HIS A 350 -27.60 1.67 4.31
C HIS A 350 -26.28 2.38 4.56
N GLN A 351 -25.90 2.54 5.82
CA GLN A 351 -24.54 2.93 6.17
C GLN A 351 -23.57 1.81 5.76
N LEU A 352 -22.52 2.15 5.02
CA LEU A 352 -21.48 1.19 4.65
C LEU A 352 -20.83 0.59 5.91
N GLN A 353 -20.68 -0.72 5.91
CA GLN A 353 -20.00 -1.44 6.96
C GLN A 353 -18.65 -1.94 6.45
N TYR A 354 -17.68 -2.06 7.36
CA TYR A 354 -16.30 -2.42 6.99
C TYR A 354 -15.88 -3.82 7.47
N HIS A 355 -16.75 -4.51 8.23
CA HIS A 355 -16.48 -5.86 8.72
C HIS A 355 -17.19 -6.89 7.83
N THR A 356 -16.43 -7.74 7.16
CA THR A 356 -16.96 -8.82 6.31
C THR A 356 -17.81 -9.82 7.11
N GLY A 357 -18.81 -10.40 6.44
CA GLY A 357 -19.67 -11.44 7.00
C GLY A 357 -20.89 -10.93 7.79
N LYS A 358 -21.05 -9.61 7.95
CA LYS A 358 -22.25 -9.03 8.60
C LYS A 358 -23.45 -9.00 7.65
N ILE A 359 -24.64 -9.04 8.25
CA ILE A 359 -25.90 -8.74 7.60
C ILE A 359 -26.43 -7.44 8.18
N VAL A 360 -26.75 -6.49 7.31
CA VAL A 360 -27.39 -5.22 7.65
C VAL A 360 -28.83 -5.28 7.21
N TRP A 361 -29.74 -5.44 8.17
CA TRP A 361 -31.16 -5.58 7.88
C TRP A 361 -31.82 -4.23 7.58
N LEU A 362 -32.81 -4.25 6.66
CA LEU A 362 -33.67 -3.10 6.41
C LEU A 362 -34.89 -3.16 7.35
N PRO A 363 -35.19 -2.11 8.13
CA PRO A 363 -36.42 -2.07 8.92
C PRO A 363 -37.65 -2.30 8.02
N GLY A 364 -38.50 -3.26 8.37
CA GLY A 364 -39.67 -3.61 7.57
C GLY A 364 -39.40 -4.40 6.29
N GLN A 365 -38.21 -4.97 6.11
CA GLN A 365 -37.78 -5.74 4.93
C GLN A 365 -38.82 -6.77 4.48
N TYR A 366 -39.49 -7.43 5.42
CA TYR A 366 -40.48 -8.49 5.17
C TYR A 366 -41.94 -8.03 5.36
N LYS A 367 -42.20 -6.74 5.39
CA LYS A 367 -43.57 -6.21 5.53
C LYS A 367 -44.46 -6.74 4.42
N GLY A 368 -45.60 -7.35 4.81
CA GLY A 368 -46.55 -7.94 3.85
C GLY A 368 -46.22 -9.36 3.36
N LEU A 369 -45.11 -9.96 3.82
CA LEU A 369 -44.86 -11.38 3.64
C LEU A 369 -45.78 -12.18 4.59
N ALA A 370 -46.61 -13.07 4.00
CA ALA A 370 -47.50 -13.91 4.78
C ALA A 370 -46.67 -14.83 5.70
N GLU A 371 -46.89 -14.75 7.01
CA GLU A 371 -46.30 -15.68 7.99
C GLU A 371 -46.86 -17.10 7.70
N ARG A 372 -45.99 -17.99 7.21
CA ARG A 372 -46.36 -19.42 7.18
C ARG A 372 -46.42 -19.90 8.61
N LYS A 373 -47.63 -20.29 9.08
CA LYS A 373 -47.82 -20.92 10.39
C LYS A 373 -46.82 -22.07 10.55
N GLY A 374 -45.90 -21.96 11.51
CA GLY A 374 -44.95 -23.01 11.89
C GLY A 374 -43.49 -22.79 11.54
N ILE A 375 -43.12 -21.71 10.88
CA ILE A 375 -41.70 -21.32 10.74
C ILE A 375 -41.48 -20.12 11.63
N ALA A 376 -40.75 -20.33 12.73
CA ALA A 376 -40.28 -19.22 13.56
C ALA A 376 -39.58 -18.18 12.70
N ALA A 377 -39.94 -16.91 12.90
CA ALA A 377 -39.26 -15.82 12.18
C ALA A 377 -37.75 -15.99 12.32
N PRO A 378 -36.97 -16.00 11.25
CA PRO A 378 -35.54 -16.08 11.36
C PRO A 378 -35.06 -14.77 12.00
N TYR A 379 -34.73 -14.86 13.27
CA TYR A 379 -34.19 -13.85 14.15
C TYR A 379 -35.17 -12.77 14.65
N PRO A 380 -35.47 -12.77 15.94
CA PRO A 380 -36.03 -11.59 16.59
C PRO A 380 -35.04 -10.44 16.42
N ALA A 381 -35.59 -9.23 16.22
CA ALA A 381 -34.78 -8.01 16.31
C ALA A 381 -33.86 -8.14 17.51
N ALA A 382 -32.55 -8.00 17.26
CA ALA A 382 -31.57 -8.09 18.33
C ALA A 382 -31.92 -7.04 19.38
N ARG A 383 -32.62 -7.46 20.41
CA ARG A 383 -32.46 -6.84 21.71
C ARG A 383 -30.97 -6.99 22.01
N GLN A 384 -30.28 -5.89 22.17
CA GLN A 384 -29.04 -5.85 22.95
C GLN A 384 -29.38 -6.39 24.36
N GLN A 385 -29.51 -7.69 24.47
CA GLN A 385 -29.36 -8.33 25.74
C GLN A 385 -27.86 -8.44 25.95
N ASP A 386 -27.39 -7.70 26.94
CA ASP A 386 -26.13 -8.00 27.61
C ASP A 386 -26.13 -9.51 27.86
N VAL A 387 -25.51 -10.27 26.99
CA VAL A 387 -25.24 -11.68 27.28
C VAL A 387 -24.13 -11.64 28.33
N ARG A 388 -24.51 -11.57 29.60
CA ARG A 388 -23.60 -11.87 30.68
C ARG A 388 -23.21 -13.34 30.50
N VAL A 389 -22.06 -13.53 29.89
CA VAL A 389 -21.39 -14.84 29.87
C VAL A 389 -21.06 -15.14 31.33
N GLU A 390 -21.81 -16.07 31.94
CA GLU A 390 -21.52 -16.55 33.27
C GLU A 390 -20.17 -17.30 33.19
N VAL A 391 -19.13 -16.68 33.70
CA VAL A 391 -17.83 -17.32 33.80
C VAL A 391 -17.88 -18.36 34.88
N ARG A 392 -18.13 -19.63 34.52
CA ARG A 392 -18.07 -20.75 35.43
C ARG A 392 -16.62 -21.18 35.61
N SER A 393 -16.23 -21.45 36.85
CA SER A 393 -14.90 -21.94 37.17
C SER A 393 -14.66 -23.32 36.54
N LEU A 394 -13.43 -23.64 36.20
CA LEU A 394 -13.03 -24.95 35.67
C LEU A 394 -13.46 -26.10 36.58
N HIS A 395 -13.51 -25.88 37.87
CA HIS A 395 -14.02 -26.84 38.88
C HIS A 395 -15.47 -27.28 38.65
N PHE A 396 -16.28 -26.46 37.99
CA PHE A 396 -17.66 -26.83 37.64
C PHE A 396 -17.67 -27.90 36.55
N TYR A 397 -16.76 -27.84 35.61
CA TYR A 397 -16.63 -28.83 34.53
C TYR A 397 -15.98 -30.12 35.01
N ASP A 398 -15.06 -30.07 35.97
CA ASP A 398 -14.46 -31.25 36.63
C ASP A 398 -15.50 -32.02 37.43
N SER A 399 -16.47 -31.37 38.07
CA SER A 399 -17.56 -32.02 38.79
C SER A 399 -18.55 -32.75 37.86
N LEU A 400 -18.67 -32.33 36.59
CA LEU A 400 -19.52 -32.99 35.60
C LEU A 400 -18.83 -34.24 34.98
N LEU A 401 -17.52 -34.28 34.99
CA LEU A 401 -16.74 -35.42 34.50
C LEU A 401 -16.45 -36.48 35.57
N GLY A 402 -16.58 -36.14 36.85
CA GLY A 402 -16.35 -37.04 37.98
C GLY A 402 -17.52 -37.97 38.36
N GLY A 403 -18.65 -37.91 37.64
CA GLY A 403 -19.84 -38.70 37.93
C GLY A 403 -19.99 -40.06 37.27
N ALA A 404 -18.95 -40.57 36.58
CA ALA A 404 -19.00 -41.86 35.89
C ALA A 404 -17.83 -42.76 36.25
N ALA A 405 -17.69 -43.08 37.57
CA ALA A 405 -16.89 -44.22 37.99
C ALA A 405 -17.40 -44.66 39.36
N HIS A 406 -18.39 -45.56 39.34
CA HIS A 406 -18.63 -46.63 40.30
C HIS A 406 -20.10 -47.12 40.20
N GLY A 407 -20.27 -48.27 39.54
CA GLY A 407 -21.47 -49.04 39.46
C GLY A 407 -21.37 -50.09 38.38
#